data_31980cb68aacdbfc75bc6a40a703b0b3
#
_entry.id   31980cb68aacdbfc75bc6a40a703b0b3
#
_cell.length_a   1.000
_cell.length_b   1.000
_cell.length_c   1.000
_cell.angle_alpha   90.00
_cell.angle_beta   90.00
_cell.angle_gamma   90.00
#
_symmetry.space_group_name_H-M   'P 1'
#
loop_
_entity.id
_entity.type
_entity.pdbx_description
1 polymer ?
#
loop_
_entity_poly.entity_id
_entity_poly.type
_entity_poly.pdbx_seq_one_letter_code
_entity_poly.pdbx_strand_id
1 'polypeptide(L)'
;MWFGGEVGGGLLTDQDAASRPIPTDEIGAVMTETACPFCDLAASRIMGDNAYAVWIRDAYPVSLGHSLVIPKRHIDSFFETTDEERAALLALLDEAKHAVAEQHHPQGFNIGINDGAAAGQTVPHLHIHLIPRYSGDVPDPRGGIRWVIPNKADYWSKG
;
A
#
# COMPACT_ATOMS: atom_id res chain seq x y z
N MET A 1 19.34 -68.67 -12.06
CA MET A 1 19.16 -68.61 -10.60
C MET A 1 18.79 -67.16 -10.30
N TRP A 2 17.48 -66.91 -10.08
CA TRP A 2 16.83 -66.58 -8.81
C TRP A 2 17.18 -65.18 -8.31
N PHE A 3 16.33 -64.23 -7.87
CA PHE A 3 14.89 -63.99 -7.64
C PHE A 3 14.74 -62.49 -7.78
N GLY A 4 13.70 -61.79 -8.24
CA GLY A 4 12.33 -61.80 -7.78
C GLY A 4 12.12 -60.78 -6.63
N GLY A 5 11.56 -59.60 -6.91
CA GLY A 5 11.20 -58.64 -5.89
C GLY A 5 10.44 -57.48 -6.50
N GLU A 6 9.13 -57.66 -6.76
CA GLU A 6 8.21 -56.53 -7.01
C GLU A 6 8.02 -55.74 -5.72
N VAL A 7 8.15 -54.44 -5.78
CA VAL A 7 7.64 -53.52 -4.78
C VAL A 7 6.64 -52.57 -5.45
N GLY A 8 5.38 -52.85 -5.17
CA GLY A 8 4.26 -52.03 -5.62
C GLY A 8 4.31 -50.64 -5.06
N GLY A 9 4.45 -49.67 -5.94
CA GLY A 9 4.26 -48.27 -5.65
C GLY A 9 2.77 -47.94 -5.67
N GLY A 10 2.13 -47.88 -4.51
CA GLY A 10 0.77 -47.38 -4.38
C GLY A 10 0.75 -45.87 -4.69
N LEU A 11 0.02 -45.50 -5.74
CA LEU A 11 -0.40 -44.13 -5.98
C LEU A 11 -1.29 -43.70 -4.81
N LEU A 12 -0.80 -42.76 -4.00
CA LEU A 12 -1.65 -42.02 -3.07
C LEU A 12 -2.48 -41.05 -3.89
N THR A 13 -3.77 -41.29 -3.97
CA THR A 13 -4.75 -40.42 -4.60
C THR A 13 -5.00 -39.20 -3.72
N ASP A 14 -5.00 -38.03 -4.34
CA ASP A 14 -5.16 -36.68 -3.82
C ASP A 14 -6.62 -36.40 -3.37
N GLN A 15 -7.18 -37.22 -2.46
CA GLN A 15 -8.57 -37.09 -2.01
C GLN A 15 -8.78 -37.01 -0.49
N ASP A 16 -7.73 -36.89 0.33
CA ASP A 16 -7.86 -36.82 1.79
C ASP A 16 -7.52 -35.43 2.40
N ALA A 17 -7.60 -34.36 1.61
CA ALA A 17 -7.54 -32.98 2.11
C ALA A 17 -8.93 -32.38 2.35
N ALA A 18 -9.90 -33.20 2.79
CA ALA A 18 -11.25 -32.73 3.13
C ALA A 18 -11.35 -32.49 4.64
N SER A 19 -11.48 -31.21 5.00
CA SER A 19 -12.22 -30.66 6.14
C SER A 19 -11.90 -31.24 7.52
N ARG A 20 -10.87 -30.68 8.16
CA ARG A 20 -10.88 -30.54 9.61
C ARG A 20 -11.78 -29.35 9.98
N PRO A 21 -12.82 -29.54 10.79
CA PRO A 21 -13.59 -28.41 11.32
C PRO A 21 -12.68 -27.62 12.24
N ILE A 22 -12.66 -26.27 12.04
CA ILE A 22 -12.00 -25.33 12.95
C ILE A 22 -12.74 -25.42 14.28
N PRO A 23 -12.05 -25.58 15.43
CA PRO A 23 -12.70 -25.59 16.74
C PRO A 23 -13.41 -24.25 16.96
N THR A 24 -14.68 -24.28 17.35
CA THR A 24 -15.52 -23.10 17.55
C THR A 24 -15.28 -22.37 18.88
N ASP A 25 -14.30 -22.76 19.64
CA ASP A 25 -14.04 -22.30 21.01
C ASP A 25 -12.96 -21.19 21.10
N GLU A 26 -12.34 -20.77 19.99
CA GLU A 26 -11.39 -19.64 19.97
C GLU A 26 -11.96 -18.34 19.36
N ILE A 27 -13.29 -18.25 19.16
CA ILE A 27 -13.96 -16.99 18.73
C ILE A 27 -14.23 -16.10 19.95
N GLY A 28 -13.27 -15.98 20.83
CA GLY A 28 -13.31 -15.15 22.04
C GLY A 28 -12.14 -14.20 22.18
N ALA A 29 -11.22 -14.13 21.20
CA ALA A 29 -10.26 -13.05 21.14
C ALA A 29 -11.02 -11.77 20.81
N VAL A 30 -11.31 -10.95 21.85
CA VAL A 30 -11.66 -9.55 21.71
C VAL A 30 -10.68 -8.96 20.71
N MET A 31 -11.14 -8.71 19.50
CA MET A 31 -10.44 -7.85 18.54
C MET A 31 -10.38 -6.50 19.27
N THR A 32 -9.26 -6.26 19.96
CA THR A 32 -8.94 -4.88 20.35
C THR A 32 -8.95 -4.12 19.05
N GLU A 33 -9.90 -3.18 18.90
CA GLU A 33 -9.87 -2.20 17.82
C GLU A 33 -8.43 -1.67 17.80
N THR A 34 -7.66 -2.10 16.83
CA THR A 34 -6.28 -1.61 16.70
C THR A 34 -6.44 -0.14 16.39
N ALA A 35 -6.03 0.70 17.33
CA ALA A 35 -6.11 2.14 17.19
C ALA A 35 -5.52 2.53 15.83
N CYS A 36 -6.21 3.38 15.08
CA CYS A 36 -5.78 3.77 13.73
C CYS A 36 -4.36 4.36 13.79
N PRO A 37 -3.37 3.79 13.07
CA PRO A 37 -1.98 4.22 13.16
C PRO A 37 -1.76 5.66 12.68
N PHE A 38 -2.72 6.24 11.95
CA PHE A 38 -2.68 7.62 11.47
C PHE A 38 -3.41 8.60 12.38
N CYS A 39 -4.29 8.13 13.26
CA CYS A 39 -4.88 8.96 14.31
C CYS A 39 -3.94 9.13 15.51
N ASP A 40 -3.03 8.19 15.73
CA ASP A 40 -2.09 8.19 16.86
C ASP A 40 -0.63 8.32 16.37
N LEU A 41 -0.38 9.37 15.58
CA LEU A 41 0.96 9.66 15.08
C LEU A 41 1.80 10.33 16.15
N ALA A 42 2.95 9.73 16.48
CA ALA A 42 3.96 10.39 17.31
C ALA A 42 4.43 11.70 16.64
N ALA A 43 4.50 12.79 17.41
CA ALA A 43 4.92 14.09 16.90
C ALA A 43 6.29 14.07 16.19
N SER A 44 7.19 13.17 16.61
CA SER A 44 8.51 12.97 15.99
C SER A 44 8.46 12.42 14.57
N ARG A 45 7.32 11.86 14.13
CA ARG A 45 7.11 11.36 12.76
C ARG A 45 6.61 12.43 11.81
N ILE A 46 6.04 13.52 12.34
CA ILE A 46 5.44 14.59 11.54
C ILE A 46 6.57 15.47 10.96
N MET A 47 6.65 15.52 9.65
CA MET A 47 7.63 16.31 8.90
C MET A 47 7.12 17.71 8.60
N GLY A 48 5.81 17.87 8.51
CA GLY A 48 5.12 19.15 8.35
C GLY A 48 3.61 18.96 8.48
N ASP A 49 2.92 20.06 8.77
CA ASP A 49 1.47 20.04 8.95
C ASP A 49 0.83 21.40 8.62
N ASN A 50 -0.49 21.36 8.44
CA ASN A 50 -1.33 22.55 8.39
C ASN A 50 -2.60 22.34 9.24
N ALA A 51 -3.59 23.20 9.11
CA ALA A 51 -4.81 23.12 9.94
C ALA A 51 -5.53 21.78 9.82
N TYR A 52 -5.49 21.10 8.65
CA TYR A 52 -6.30 19.94 8.33
C TYR A 52 -5.52 18.66 8.06
N ALA A 53 -4.22 18.74 7.82
CA ALA A 53 -3.42 17.60 7.39
C ALA A 53 -2.03 17.58 8.00
N VAL A 54 -1.40 16.41 7.96
CA VAL A 54 0.00 16.18 8.29
C VAL A 54 0.69 15.47 7.13
N TRP A 55 2.03 15.62 6.98
CA TRP A 55 2.79 14.71 6.14
C TRP A 55 3.93 14.04 6.92
N ILE A 56 4.17 12.79 6.58
CA ILE A 56 5.16 11.92 7.24
C ILE A 56 5.99 11.17 6.19
N ARG A 57 7.14 10.61 6.60
CA ARG A 57 7.79 9.56 5.82
C ARG A 57 7.03 8.25 5.98
N ASP A 58 6.85 7.52 4.88
CA ASP A 58 6.27 6.19 4.94
C ASP A 58 7.19 5.26 5.77
N ALA A 59 6.58 4.42 6.62
CA ALA A 59 7.31 3.44 7.43
C ALA A 59 7.84 2.27 6.59
N TYR A 60 7.24 2.02 5.43
CA TYR A 60 7.60 0.97 4.48
C TYR A 60 7.88 1.57 3.09
N PRO A 61 8.92 2.41 2.96
CA PRO A 61 9.14 3.19 1.75
C PRO A 61 9.47 2.29 0.55
N VAL A 62 8.79 2.51 -0.58
CA VAL A 62 9.10 1.83 -1.85
C VAL A 62 10.24 2.53 -2.61
N SER A 63 10.55 3.77 -2.24
CA SER A 63 11.68 4.53 -2.78
C SER A 63 12.19 5.53 -1.74
N LEU A 64 13.41 6.01 -1.91
CA LEU A 64 13.99 7.00 -1.00
C LEU A 64 13.16 8.27 -0.99
N GLY A 65 12.69 8.69 0.20
CA GLY A 65 11.86 9.87 0.36
C GLY A 65 10.35 9.64 0.18
N HIS A 66 9.89 8.37 0.00
CA HIS A 66 8.46 8.06 -0.03
C HIS A 66 7.75 8.65 1.18
N SER A 67 6.71 9.42 0.94
CA SER A 67 5.99 10.19 1.95
C SER A 67 4.48 10.00 1.81
N LEU A 68 3.78 10.24 2.92
CA LEU A 68 2.31 10.19 2.99
C LEU A 68 1.80 11.55 3.44
N VAL A 69 0.72 12.03 2.81
CA VAL A 69 -0.06 13.19 3.26
C VAL A 69 -1.41 12.68 3.74
N ILE A 70 -1.77 13.01 4.98
CA ILE A 70 -2.84 12.36 5.74
C ILE A 70 -3.72 13.44 6.35
N PRO A 71 -5.05 13.39 6.23
CA PRO A 71 -5.94 14.32 6.93
C PRO A 71 -5.89 14.05 8.44
N LYS A 72 -6.02 15.10 9.25
CA LYS A 72 -6.09 14.99 10.72
C LYS A 72 -7.41 14.34 11.17
N ARG A 73 -8.50 14.57 10.42
CA ARG A 73 -9.78 13.91 10.63
C ARG A 73 -9.73 12.47 10.10
N HIS A 74 -10.23 11.52 10.89
CA HIS A 74 -10.36 10.14 10.45
C HIS A 74 -11.46 10.01 9.41
N ILE A 75 -11.08 9.80 8.16
CA ILE A 75 -11.93 9.49 7.01
C ILE A 75 -11.24 8.46 6.15
N ASP A 76 -12.00 7.59 5.54
CA ASP A 76 -11.45 6.49 4.74
C ASP A 76 -11.21 6.90 3.29
N SER A 77 -12.09 7.73 2.73
CA SER A 77 -12.13 8.06 1.30
C SER A 77 -11.75 9.51 1.02
N PHE A 78 -11.05 9.73 -0.09
CA PHE A 78 -10.79 11.06 -0.63
C PHE A 78 -12.09 11.82 -0.97
N PHE A 79 -13.14 11.09 -1.33
CA PHE A 79 -14.44 11.66 -1.69
C PHE A 79 -15.26 12.12 -0.48
N GLU A 80 -14.82 11.79 0.75
CA GLU A 80 -15.42 12.25 2.00
C GLU A 80 -14.76 13.54 2.54
N THR A 81 -13.73 14.05 1.88
CA THR A 81 -13.08 15.31 2.23
C THR A 81 -14.00 16.49 1.98
N THR A 82 -13.94 17.51 2.87
CA THR A 82 -14.48 18.83 2.54
C THR A 82 -13.59 19.56 1.52
N ASP A 83 -14.07 20.65 0.96
CA ASP A 83 -13.28 21.45 0.02
C ASP A 83 -12.04 22.06 0.69
N GLU A 84 -12.17 22.48 1.96
CA GLU A 84 -11.06 23.00 2.75
C GLU A 84 -10.01 21.93 3.06
N GLU A 85 -10.43 20.73 3.44
CA GLU A 85 -9.54 19.60 3.68
C GLU A 85 -8.80 19.21 2.39
N ARG A 86 -9.52 19.16 1.27
CA ARG A 86 -8.93 18.83 -0.03
C ARG A 86 -7.89 19.85 -0.45
N ALA A 87 -8.19 21.14 -0.30
CA ALA A 87 -7.26 22.22 -0.58
C ALA A 87 -6.02 22.13 0.32
N ALA A 88 -6.22 21.85 1.61
CA ALA A 88 -5.14 21.73 2.58
C ALA A 88 -4.24 20.51 2.32
N LEU A 89 -4.83 19.36 1.93
CA LEU A 89 -4.08 18.16 1.54
C LEU A 89 -3.19 18.43 0.32
N LEU A 90 -3.72 19.10 -0.71
CA LEU A 90 -2.96 19.41 -1.93
C LEU A 90 -1.86 20.44 -1.66
N ALA A 91 -2.11 21.45 -0.84
CA ALA A 91 -1.09 22.43 -0.44
C ALA A 91 0.06 21.75 0.32
N LEU A 92 -0.27 20.85 1.26
CA LEU A 92 0.74 20.12 2.04
C LEU A 92 1.49 19.08 1.19
N LEU A 93 0.83 18.50 0.18
CA LEU A 93 1.47 17.62 -0.79
C LEU A 93 2.54 18.39 -1.60
N ASP A 94 2.27 19.62 -1.95
CA ASP A 94 3.22 20.50 -2.66
C ASP A 94 4.43 20.83 -1.80
N GLU A 95 4.21 21.16 -0.52
CA GLU A 95 5.29 21.37 0.46
C GLU A 95 6.15 20.12 0.63
N ALA A 96 5.52 18.96 0.84
CA ALA A 96 6.21 17.68 0.95
C ALA A 96 7.06 17.38 -0.29
N LYS A 97 6.50 17.60 -1.48
CA LYS A 97 7.21 17.42 -2.76
C LYS A 97 8.44 18.33 -2.86
N HIS A 98 8.35 19.60 -2.45
CA HIS A 98 9.50 20.49 -2.46
C HIS A 98 10.59 20.03 -1.49
N ALA A 99 10.23 19.68 -0.25
CA ALA A 99 11.17 19.19 0.74
C ALA A 99 11.87 17.89 0.29
N VAL A 100 11.10 16.94 -0.32
CA VAL A 100 11.66 15.72 -0.86
C VAL A 100 12.58 15.98 -2.05
N ALA A 101 12.20 16.89 -2.95
CA ALA A 101 13.00 17.25 -4.11
C ALA A 101 14.33 17.88 -3.71
N GLU A 102 14.33 18.77 -2.72
CA GLU A 102 15.53 19.42 -2.20
C GLU A 102 16.47 18.41 -1.51
N GLN A 103 15.90 17.47 -0.72
CA GLN A 103 16.70 16.54 0.05
C GLN A 103 17.25 15.36 -0.78
N HIS A 104 16.50 14.87 -1.76
CA HIS A 104 16.76 13.59 -2.42
C HIS A 104 16.96 13.69 -3.93
N HIS A 105 16.68 14.83 -4.56
CA HIS A 105 16.87 15.10 -5.99
C HIS A 105 16.27 14.03 -6.94
N PRO A 106 15.01 13.60 -6.74
CA PRO A 106 14.36 12.64 -7.66
C PRO A 106 14.14 13.25 -9.03
N GLN A 107 14.04 12.40 -10.07
CA GLN A 107 13.77 12.84 -11.43
C GLN A 107 12.27 12.88 -11.77
N GLY A 108 11.41 12.39 -10.86
CA GLY A 108 9.95 12.41 -11.03
C GLY A 108 9.24 11.95 -9.77
N PHE A 109 7.91 11.93 -9.85
CA PHE A 109 7.06 11.46 -8.76
C PHE A 109 5.88 10.66 -9.31
N ASN A 110 5.48 9.61 -8.60
CA ASN A 110 4.13 9.08 -8.67
C ASN A 110 3.34 9.56 -7.45
N ILE A 111 2.13 10.02 -7.68
CA ILE A 111 1.20 10.46 -6.65
C ILE A 111 -0.04 9.60 -6.79
N GLY A 112 -0.53 9.04 -5.69
CA GLY A 112 -1.67 8.15 -5.76
C GLY A 112 -2.38 7.98 -4.42
N ILE A 113 -3.63 7.54 -4.51
CA ILE A 113 -4.50 7.21 -3.39
C ILE A 113 -5.05 5.80 -3.65
N ASN A 114 -5.00 4.94 -2.66
CA ASN A 114 -5.75 3.69 -2.66
C ASN A 114 -7.07 3.96 -1.93
N ASP A 115 -8.16 4.10 -2.66
CA ASP A 115 -9.47 4.41 -2.12
C ASP A 115 -10.33 3.14 -2.11
N GLY A 116 -10.50 2.55 -0.94
CA GLY A 116 -11.18 1.28 -0.72
C GLY A 116 -10.33 0.03 -0.86
N ALA A 117 -10.78 -1.07 -0.27
CA ALA A 117 -10.05 -2.34 -0.17
C ALA A 117 -9.69 -2.93 -1.55
N ALA A 118 -10.58 -2.82 -2.54
CA ALA A 118 -10.34 -3.31 -3.90
C ALA A 118 -9.23 -2.53 -4.63
N ALA A 119 -8.95 -1.30 -4.20
CA ALA A 119 -7.85 -0.48 -4.68
C ALA A 119 -6.54 -0.70 -3.89
N GLY A 120 -6.55 -1.58 -2.86
CA GLY A 120 -5.39 -1.90 -2.06
C GLY A 120 -5.22 -1.02 -0.82
N GLN A 121 -6.25 -0.33 -0.36
CA GLN A 121 -6.22 0.40 0.90
C GLN A 121 -6.13 -0.58 2.08
N THR A 122 -5.01 -0.54 2.81
CA THR A 122 -4.74 -1.43 3.95
C THR A 122 -4.99 -0.77 5.30
N VAL A 123 -4.94 0.57 5.36
CA VAL A 123 -5.30 1.36 6.54
C VAL A 123 -6.57 2.15 6.19
N PRO A 124 -7.69 1.95 6.94
CA PRO A 124 -8.94 2.67 6.69
C PRO A 124 -8.84 4.10 7.24
N HIS A 125 -7.98 4.88 6.68
CA HIS A 125 -7.74 6.30 6.90
C HIS A 125 -7.09 6.84 5.64
N LEU A 126 -7.68 7.86 5.03
CA LEU A 126 -7.19 8.47 3.80
C LEU A 126 -5.70 8.83 3.91
N HIS A 127 -4.93 8.47 2.91
CA HIS A 127 -3.55 8.92 2.75
C HIS A 127 -3.19 9.04 1.28
N ILE A 128 -2.46 10.09 0.95
CA ILE A 128 -1.95 10.35 -0.39
C ILE A 128 -0.49 9.95 -0.41
N HIS A 129 -0.13 9.01 -1.27
CA HIS A 129 1.26 8.63 -1.51
C HIS A 129 1.97 9.67 -2.37
N LEU A 130 3.14 10.11 -1.95
CA LEU A 130 4.12 10.85 -2.72
C LEU A 130 5.35 9.97 -2.88
N ILE A 131 5.51 9.37 -4.05
CA ILE A 131 6.56 8.39 -4.35
C ILE A 131 7.61 9.03 -5.26
N PRO A 132 8.78 9.39 -4.76
CA PRO A 132 9.88 9.87 -5.58
C PRO A 132 10.35 8.77 -6.54
N ARG A 133 10.70 9.16 -7.76
CA ARG A 133 11.18 8.26 -8.79
C ARG A 133 12.57 8.64 -9.24
N TYR A 134 13.39 7.63 -9.45
CA TYR A 134 14.81 7.77 -9.82
C TYR A 134 15.07 7.06 -11.13
N SER A 135 15.93 7.66 -11.97
CA SER A 135 16.31 7.04 -13.25
C SER A 135 16.92 5.66 -13.01
N GLY A 136 16.32 4.64 -13.61
CA GLY A 136 16.77 3.24 -13.47
C GLY A 136 16.19 2.50 -12.24
N ASP A 137 15.29 3.10 -11.48
CA ASP A 137 14.61 2.44 -10.35
C ASP A 137 13.74 1.25 -10.79
N VAL A 138 13.24 1.30 -12.02
CA VAL A 138 12.61 0.16 -12.71
C VAL A 138 13.12 0.09 -14.16
N PRO A 139 13.11 -1.09 -14.80
CA PRO A 139 13.58 -1.24 -16.18
C PRO A 139 12.81 -0.41 -17.20
N ASP A 140 11.47 -0.29 -17.05
CA ASP A 140 10.61 0.51 -17.91
C ASP A 140 9.55 1.22 -17.05
N PRO A 141 9.67 2.55 -16.85
CA PRO A 141 8.74 3.32 -16.02
C PRO A 141 7.45 3.70 -16.75
N ARG A 142 7.32 3.43 -18.05
CA ARG A 142 6.16 3.82 -18.83
C ARG A 142 4.88 3.23 -18.25
N GLY A 143 3.80 3.99 -18.35
CA GLY A 143 2.50 3.61 -17.79
C GLY A 143 2.31 4.01 -16.32
N GLY A 144 3.38 4.12 -15.51
CA GLY A 144 3.29 4.61 -14.13
C GLY A 144 2.14 3.99 -13.33
N ILE A 145 1.18 4.80 -12.90
CA ILE A 145 -0.01 4.37 -12.14
C ILE A 145 -0.83 3.26 -12.82
N ARG A 146 -0.74 3.10 -14.15
CA ARG A 146 -1.48 2.01 -14.83
C ARG A 146 -1.03 0.61 -14.42
N TRP A 147 0.16 0.48 -13.83
CA TRP A 147 0.68 -0.81 -13.34
C TRP A 147 -0.09 -1.39 -12.15
N VAL A 148 -1.07 -0.64 -11.59
CA VAL A 148 -2.06 -1.20 -10.64
C VAL A 148 -2.87 -2.34 -11.27
N ILE A 149 -2.97 -2.39 -12.62
CA ILE A 149 -3.52 -3.52 -13.39
C ILE A 149 -2.45 -3.95 -14.41
N PRO A 150 -1.50 -4.84 -14.04
CA PRO A 150 -0.32 -5.13 -14.85
C PRO A 150 -0.63 -5.56 -16.28
N ASN A 151 -1.62 -6.42 -16.47
CA ASN A 151 -2.02 -6.93 -17.80
C ASN A 151 -2.64 -5.85 -18.71
N LYS A 152 -2.89 -4.65 -18.20
CA LYS A 152 -3.48 -3.51 -18.92
C LYS A 152 -2.57 -2.27 -18.91
N ALA A 153 -1.44 -2.35 -18.24
CA ALA A 153 -0.51 -1.22 -18.10
C ALA A 153 0.09 -0.83 -19.45
N ASP A 154 0.62 -1.82 -20.17
CA ASP A 154 1.24 -1.64 -21.47
C ASP A 154 0.18 -1.38 -22.57
N TYR A 155 0.22 -0.19 -23.15
CA TYR A 155 -0.61 0.21 -24.30
C TYR A 155 0.22 0.67 -25.51
N TRP A 156 1.55 0.73 -25.38
CA TRP A 156 2.47 1.23 -26.39
C TRP A 156 3.10 0.12 -27.25
N SER A 157 3.11 -1.13 -26.75
CA SER A 157 3.63 -2.28 -27.55
C SER A 157 2.57 -2.94 -28.43
N LYS A 158 1.30 -2.47 -28.35
CA LYS A 158 0.14 -3.06 -29.06
C LYS A 158 -0.22 -2.33 -30.36
N GLY A 159 0.67 -1.49 -30.87
CA GLY A 159 0.54 -0.76 -32.12
C GLY A 159 1.19 -1.48 -33.31
#